data_5b06070a1268dc6195b0fbb997198dad
#
_entry.id   5b06070a1268dc6195b0fbb997198dad
#
_cell.length_a   1.000
_cell.length_b   1.000
_cell.length_c   1.000
_cell.angle_alpha   90.00
_cell.angle_beta   90.00
_cell.angle_gamma   90.00
#
_symmetry.space_group_name_H-M   'P 1'
#
loop_
_entity.id
_entity.type
_entity.pdbx_description
1 polymer ?
#
loop_
_entity_poly.entity_id
_entity_poly.type
_entity_poly.pdbx_seq_one_letter_code
_entity_poly.pdbx_strand_id
1 'polypeptide(L)'
;MPISYAVVGASRGIGLEYVRQLATHPDAVVFAIVRNKKGSFHLAAAVANLKNVHVFEADVVDHASMERAAKEVAAISGGKLDVLILNAGRMSGEAVWKGFKDYPNMDALDADCIDAFKINALGVVHGITAFLPLLRAGPTKKIAVLGTDGAIPNTVYALGLPDLSAYSMSKAAAMLATAKWALQLKDEGFTVVTLAPGLVDTTDTVGTSGDPTVKKILQDIDKNHPAFVLETPEQSVKVQLKIVDSLKPADNGGHFRSHPGNQA
;
A
#
# COMPACT_ATOMS: atom_id res chain seq x y z
N MET A 1 -14.44 -15.71 16.04
CA MET A 1 -14.50 -14.22 16.11
C MET A 1 -14.16 -13.72 14.70
N PRO A 2 -14.80 -12.65 14.23
CA PRO A 2 -14.49 -12.09 12.93
C PRO A 2 -13.00 -11.67 12.86
N ILE A 3 -12.41 -11.81 11.68
CA ILE A 3 -11.04 -11.36 11.42
C ILE A 3 -11.06 -9.84 11.17
N SER A 4 -10.20 -9.12 11.83
CA SER A 4 -10.12 -7.66 11.76
C SER A 4 -8.97 -7.19 10.85
N TYR A 5 -9.29 -6.29 9.92
CA TYR A 5 -8.34 -5.73 8.96
C TYR A 5 -8.30 -4.22 9.08
N ALA A 6 -7.12 -3.61 9.16
CA ALA A 6 -6.94 -2.19 8.96
C ALA A 6 -6.23 -1.93 7.61
N VAL A 7 -6.87 -1.15 6.74
CA VAL A 7 -6.34 -0.78 5.43
C VAL A 7 -6.01 0.71 5.44
N VAL A 8 -4.73 1.04 5.45
CA VAL A 8 -4.24 2.42 5.43
C VAL A 8 -4.08 2.90 3.99
N GLY A 9 -4.73 4.01 3.64
CA GLY A 9 -4.78 4.51 2.27
C GLY A 9 -5.93 3.91 1.45
N ALA A 10 -7.11 3.80 2.06
CA ALA A 10 -8.28 3.11 1.53
C ALA A 10 -9.18 3.96 0.62
N SER A 11 -8.85 5.23 0.33
CA SER A 11 -9.76 6.17 -0.34
C SER A 11 -10.04 5.86 -1.82
N ARG A 12 -9.09 5.22 -2.51
CA ARG A 12 -9.11 4.95 -3.97
C ARG A 12 -8.14 3.85 -4.36
N GLY A 13 -8.17 3.45 -5.63
CA GLY A 13 -7.23 2.48 -6.22
C GLY A 13 -7.22 1.14 -5.50
N ILE A 14 -6.03 0.58 -5.33
CA ILE A 14 -5.80 -0.72 -4.69
C ILE A 14 -6.38 -0.75 -3.25
N GLY A 15 -6.19 0.33 -2.48
CA GLY A 15 -6.68 0.39 -1.10
C GLY A 15 -8.20 0.36 -0.98
N LEU A 16 -8.92 1.02 -1.90
CA LEU A 16 -10.37 0.93 -2.00
C LEU A 16 -10.81 -0.48 -2.33
N GLU A 17 -10.12 -1.12 -3.24
CA GLU A 17 -10.46 -2.47 -3.67
C GLU A 17 -10.21 -3.50 -2.56
N TYR A 18 -9.17 -3.34 -1.74
CA TYR A 18 -9.03 -4.13 -0.51
C TYR A 18 -10.27 -4.03 0.38
N VAL A 19 -10.77 -2.81 0.60
CA VAL A 19 -11.99 -2.62 1.41
C VAL A 19 -13.18 -3.31 0.77
N ARG A 20 -13.37 -3.18 -0.55
CA ARG A 20 -14.47 -3.82 -1.27
C ARG A 20 -14.46 -5.34 -1.11
N GLN A 21 -13.32 -5.99 -1.38
CA GLN A 21 -13.24 -7.45 -1.32
C GLN A 21 -13.33 -7.96 0.11
N LEU A 22 -12.62 -7.36 1.05
CA LEU A 22 -12.69 -7.75 2.47
C LEU A 22 -14.11 -7.61 3.04
N ALA A 23 -14.83 -6.57 2.65
CA ALA A 23 -16.19 -6.32 3.13
C ALA A 23 -17.22 -7.34 2.65
N THR A 24 -16.93 -8.13 1.60
CA THR A 24 -17.81 -9.22 1.14
C THR A 24 -17.77 -10.44 2.06
N HIS A 25 -16.76 -10.56 2.93
CA HIS A 25 -16.65 -11.67 3.87
C HIS A 25 -17.47 -11.36 5.13
N PRO A 26 -18.48 -12.18 5.46
CA PRO A 26 -19.38 -11.93 6.59
C PRO A 26 -18.65 -11.91 7.94
N ASP A 27 -17.53 -12.61 8.03
CA ASP A 27 -16.71 -12.72 9.25
C ASP A 27 -15.53 -11.73 9.24
N ALA A 28 -15.53 -10.72 8.37
CA ALA A 28 -14.51 -9.67 8.37
C ALA A 28 -15.05 -8.37 8.96
N VAL A 29 -14.21 -7.69 9.74
CA VAL A 29 -14.40 -6.29 10.14
C VAL A 29 -13.27 -5.47 9.54
N VAL A 30 -13.61 -4.43 8.76
CA VAL A 30 -12.66 -3.64 7.99
C VAL A 30 -12.59 -2.21 8.52
N PHE A 31 -11.40 -1.78 8.89
CA PHE A 31 -11.08 -0.43 9.31
C PHE A 31 -10.37 0.28 8.15
N ALA A 32 -11.08 1.14 7.44
CA ALA A 32 -10.58 1.91 6.31
C ALA A 32 -9.99 3.24 6.82
N ILE A 33 -8.66 3.39 6.73
CA ILE A 33 -7.97 4.60 7.17
C ILE A 33 -7.67 5.47 5.96
N VAL A 34 -8.15 6.71 5.97
CA VAL A 34 -8.04 7.66 4.86
C VAL A 34 -7.56 9.03 5.36
N ARG A 35 -6.80 9.75 4.54
CA ARG A 35 -6.30 11.09 4.89
C ARG A 35 -7.40 12.15 4.97
N ASN A 36 -8.43 12.04 4.16
CA ASN A 36 -9.56 12.96 4.11
C ASN A 36 -10.85 12.16 3.90
N LYS A 37 -11.61 11.99 4.96
CA LYS A 37 -12.86 11.22 4.91
C LYS A 37 -13.91 11.89 4.02
N LYS A 38 -14.03 13.21 4.08
CA LYS A 38 -14.99 13.97 3.27
C LYS A 38 -14.68 13.91 1.77
N GLY A 39 -13.38 13.87 1.41
CA GLY A 39 -12.91 13.78 0.04
C GLY A 39 -12.82 12.35 -0.52
N SER A 40 -13.17 11.34 0.26
CA SER A 40 -13.08 9.93 -0.16
C SER A 40 -14.39 9.44 -0.78
N PHE A 41 -14.83 10.09 -1.88
CA PHE A 41 -16.13 9.83 -2.51
C PHE A 41 -16.33 8.40 -2.99
N HIS A 42 -15.30 7.80 -3.60
CA HIS A 42 -15.35 6.42 -4.08
C HIS A 42 -15.50 5.42 -2.92
N LEU A 43 -14.78 5.65 -1.82
CA LEU A 43 -14.93 4.83 -0.62
C LEU A 43 -16.32 5.01 -0.01
N ALA A 44 -16.78 6.25 0.17
CA ALA A 44 -18.09 6.54 0.75
C ALA A 44 -19.22 5.83 -0.03
N ALA A 45 -19.17 5.87 -1.36
CA ALA A 45 -20.13 5.18 -2.22
C ALA A 45 -20.04 3.65 -2.07
N ALA A 46 -18.82 3.10 -2.00
CA ALA A 46 -18.61 1.66 -1.91
C ALA A 46 -19.10 1.06 -0.58
N VAL A 47 -19.03 1.83 0.52
CA VAL A 47 -19.33 1.31 1.88
C VAL A 47 -20.68 1.80 2.45
N ALA A 48 -21.47 2.56 1.69
CA ALA A 48 -22.69 3.20 2.16
C ALA A 48 -23.68 2.28 2.89
N ASN A 49 -23.75 1.00 2.48
CA ASN A 49 -24.67 0.01 3.02
C ASN A 49 -23.98 -1.12 3.79
N LEU A 50 -22.68 -0.98 4.05
CA LEU A 50 -21.88 -2.03 4.71
C LEU A 50 -21.77 -1.75 6.21
N LYS A 51 -22.17 -2.70 7.03
CA LYS A 51 -22.13 -2.59 8.49
C LYS A 51 -20.80 -3.03 9.12
N ASN A 52 -20.01 -3.78 8.36
CA ASN A 52 -18.73 -4.32 8.78
C ASN A 52 -17.52 -3.47 8.34
N VAL A 53 -17.77 -2.26 7.80
CA VAL A 53 -16.72 -1.32 7.40
C VAL A 53 -16.83 -0.04 8.22
N HIS A 54 -15.71 0.36 8.83
CA HIS A 54 -15.60 1.57 9.64
C HIS A 54 -14.52 2.47 9.04
N VAL A 55 -14.84 3.75 8.80
CA VAL A 55 -13.94 4.70 8.14
C VAL A 55 -13.41 5.71 9.15
N PHE A 56 -12.08 5.82 9.24
CA PHE A 56 -11.35 6.74 10.11
C PHE A 56 -10.44 7.67 9.32
N GLU A 57 -10.16 8.85 9.88
CA GLU A 57 -9.31 9.84 9.25
C GLU A 57 -7.95 9.88 9.93
N ALA A 58 -6.87 9.64 9.15
CA ALA A 58 -5.50 9.85 9.59
C ALA A 58 -4.58 10.07 8.38
N ASP A 59 -3.56 10.92 8.57
CA ASP A 59 -2.48 11.12 7.61
C ASP A 59 -1.24 10.36 8.07
N VAL A 60 -0.67 9.55 7.19
CA VAL A 60 0.53 8.75 7.47
C VAL A 60 1.77 9.60 7.78
N VAL A 61 1.80 10.87 7.39
CA VAL A 61 2.89 11.79 7.74
C VAL A 61 2.75 12.38 9.15
N ASP A 62 1.56 12.30 9.76
CA ASP A 62 1.27 12.73 11.13
C ASP A 62 1.08 11.50 12.02
N HIS A 63 2.14 11.13 12.75
CA HIS A 63 2.10 9.98 13.66
C HIS A 63 1.01 10.13 14.74
N ALA A 64 0.78 11.32 15.27
CA ALA A 64 -0.26 11.55 16.27
C ALA A 64 -1.68 11.31 15.70
N SER A 65 -1.91 11.62 14.42
CA SER A 65 -3.18 11.27 13.76
C SER A 65 -3.34 9.76 13.58
N MET A 66 -2.28 9.04 13.26
CA MET A 66 -2.29 7.57 13.17
C MET A 66 -2.57 6.93 14.54
N GLU A 67 -2.01 7.46 15.63
CA GLU A 67 -2.33 6.98 16.99
C GLU A 67 -3.79 7.23 17.37
N ARG A 68 -4.37 8.39 17.01
CA ARG A 68 -5.79 8.65 17.23
C ARG A 68 -6.66 7.65 16.49
N ALA A 69 -6.39 7.40 15.21
CA ALA A 69 -7.12 6.39 14.44
C ALA A 69 -6.98 4.98 15.04
N ALA A 70 -5.79 4.59 15.51
CA ALA A 70 -5.60 3.30 16.19
C ALA A 70 -6.43 3.20 17.48
N LYS A 71 -6.57 4.29 18.27
CA LYS A 71 -7.43 4.34 19.45
C LYS A 71 -8.92 4.19 19.10
N GLU A 72 -9.35 4.84 18.01
CA GLU A 72 -10.74 4.72 17.52
C GLU A 72 -11.03 3.28 17.03
N VAL A 73 -10.08 2.67 16.32
CA VAL A 73 -10.14 1.25 15.93
C VAL A 73 -10.22 0.35 17.18
N ALA A 74 -9.40 0.60 18.20
CA ALA A 74 -9.40 -0.16 19.44
C ALA A 74 -10.77 -0.18 20.13
N ALA A 75 -11.49 0.95 20.12
CA ALA A 75 -12.81 1.08 20.73
C ALA A 75 -13.86 0.16 20.07
N ILE A 76 -13.71 -0.13 18.77
CA ILE A 76 -14.63 -1.02 18.04
C ILE A 76 -14.15 -2.47 18.05
N SER A 77 -12.84 -2.68 17.91
CA SER A 77 -12.23 -4.01 17.78
C SER A 77 -12.00 -4.71 19.12
N GLY A 78 -12.33 -4.08 20.23
CA GLY A 78 -12.02 -4.59 21.58
C GLY A 78 -10.51 -4.61 21.85
N GLY A 79 -9.76 -3.68 21.29
CA GLY A 79 -8.33 -3.52 21.49
C GLY A 79 -7.44 -4.48 20.69
N LYS A 80 -7.97 -5.17 19.67
CA LYS A 80 -7.25 -6.18 18.88
C LYS A 80 -7.32 -5.86 17.39
N LEU A 81 -6.25 -6.23 16.68
CA LEU A 81 -6.20 -6.19 15.22
C LEU A 81 -5.47 -7.42 14.69
N ASP A 82 -6.05 -8.09 13.70
CA ASP A 82 -5.46 -9.28 13.09
C ASP A 82 -4.46 -8.94 12.00
N VAL A 83 -4.85 -8.07 11.07
CA VAL A 83 -4.08 -7.78 9.86
C VAL A 83 -4.00 -6.27 9.64
N LEU A 84 -2.79 -5.76 9.43
CA LEU A 84 -2.54 -4.38 9.00
C LEU A 84 -2.03 -4.38 7.56
N ILE A 85 -2.74 -3.67 6.66
CA ILE A 85 -2.35 -3.47 5.26
C ILE A 85 -1.97 -2.01 5.07
N LEU A 86 -0.69 -1.75 4.83
CA LEU A 86 -0.14 -0.41 4.59
C LEU A 86 -0.04 -0.18 3.08
N ASN A 87 -1.11 0.37 2.51
CA ASN A 87 -1.23 0.67 1.10
C ASN A 87 -0.98 2.14 0.78
N ALA A 88 -1.12 3.05 1.75
CA ALA A 88 -0.91 4.48 1.52
C ALA A 88 0.44 4.73 0.83
N GLY A 89 0.38 5.51 -0.25
CA GLY A 89 1.58 5.85 -1.02
C GLY A 89 1.33 7.02 -1.95
N ARG A 90 2.39 7.77 -2.24
CA ARG A 90 2.42 8.82 -3.24
C ARG A 90 2.92 8.23 -4.55
N MET A 91 2.01 8.02 -5.48
CA MET A 91 2.27 7.59 -6.86
C MET A 91 1.30 8.33 -7.80
N SER A 92 1.21 9.64 -7.68
CA SER A 92 0.31 10.44 -8.52
C SER A 92 0.92 11.79 -8.85
N GLY A 93 0.50 12.34 -9.99
CA GLY A 93 0.99 13.60 -10.53
C GLY A 93 2.15 13.40 -11.53
N GLU A 94 2.46 14.46 -12.27
CA GLU A 94 3.51 14.45 -13.30
C GLU A 94 4.90 14.10 -12.74
N ALA A 95 5.17 14.49 -11.50
CA ALA A 95 6.47 14.26 -10.87
C ALA A 95 6.81 12.78 -10.69
N VAL A 96 5.82 11.88 -10.59
CA VAL A 96 6.08 10.46 -10.38
C VAL A 96 6.86 9.83 -11.54
N TRP A 97 6.67 10.35 -12.74
CA TRP A 97 7.28 9.83 -13.97
C TRP A 97 8.66 10.41 -14.28
N LYS A 98 9.20 11.28 -13.41
CA LYS A 98 10.48 11.95 -13.62
C LYS A 98 11.67 11.05 -13.28
N GLY A 99 12.65 11.03 -14.18
CA GLY A 99 14.01 10.64 -13.89
C GLY A 99 14.78 11.81 -13.26
N PHE A 100 16.01 11.58 -12.80
CA PHE A 100 16.81 12.63 -12.14
C PHE A 100 17.10 13.84 -13.03
N LYS A 101 17.13 13.67 -14.36
CA LYS A 101 17.44 14.72 -15.34
C LYS A 101 16.23 15.59 -15.72
N ASP A 102 15.02 15.18 -15.31
CA ASP A 102 13.77 15.84 -15.71
C ASP A 102 13.33 16.93 -14.73
N TYR A 103 14.08 17.12 -13.66
CA TYR A 103 13.82 18.19 -12.69
C TYR A 103 14.46 19.50 -13.12
N PRO A 104 13.77 20.65 -12.95
CA PRO A 104 14.27 21.95 -13.39
C PRO A 104 15.50 22.41 -12.58
N ASN A 105 15.65 21.94 -11.35
CA ASN A 105 16.77 22.22 -10.43
C ASN A 105 16.80 21.20 -9.29
N MET A 106 17.86 21.24 -8.49
CA MET A 106 18.03 20.32 -7.35
C MET A 106 17.00 20.54 -6.23
N ASP A 107 16.57 21.78 -5.99
CA ASP A 107 15.56 22.06 -4.95
C ASP A 107 14.23 21.36 -5.26
N ALA A 108 13.83 21.32 -6.54
CA ALA A 108 12.63 20.62 -6.98
C ALA A 108 12.77 19.09 -6.84
N LEU A 109 13.94 18.54 -7.13
CA LEU A 109 14.25 17.13 -6.94
C LEU A 109 14.20 16.77 -5.44
N ASP A 110 14.88 17.55 -4.61
CA ASP A 110 14.96 17.34 -3.17
C ASP A 110 13.56 17.39 -2.53
N ALA A 111 12.75 18.39 -2.89
CA ALA A 111 11.39 18.51 -2.40
C ALA A 111 10.54 17.27 -2.74
N ASP A 112 10.63 16.79 -3.98
CA ASP A 112 9.88 15.59 -4.42
C ASP A 112 10.35 14.32 -3.70
N CYS A 113 11.67 14.13 -3.56
CA CYS A 113 12.27 13.02 -2.83
C CYS A 113 11.86 13.02 -1.34
N ILE A 114 11.91 14.20 -0.70
CA ILE A 114 11.54 14.35 0.72
C ILE A 114 10.06 14.04 0.92
N ASP A 115 9.17 14.55 0.07
CA ASP A 115 7.74 14.27 0.17
C ASP A 115 7.43 12.79 -0.06
N ALA A 116 8.03 12.19 -1.08
CA ALA A 116 7.88 10.77 -1.35
C ALA A 116 8.39 9.92 -0.17
N PHE A 117 9.52 10.26 0.42
CA PHE A 117 10.09 9.57 1.57
C PHE A 117 9.19 9.67 2.81
N LYS A 118 8.68 10.88 3.12
CA LYS A 118 7.77 11.09 4.26
C LYS A 118 6.52 10.21 4.14
N ILE A 119 5.91 10.15 2.96
CA ILE A 119 4.66 9.42 2.76
C ILE A 119 4.93 7.92 2.65
N ASN A 120 5.84 7.49 1.76
CA ASN A 120 6.00 6.10 1.39
C ASN A 120 6.87 5.31 2.38
N ALA A 121 7.86 5.94 3.02
CA ALA A 121 8.77 5.28 3.95
C ALA A 121 8.44 5.55 5.41
N LEU A 122 8.42 6.82 5.84
CA LEU A 122 8.07 7.14 7.24
C LEU A 122 6.62 6.81 7.56
N GLY A 123 5.71 6.94 6.58
CA GLY A 123 4.31 6.53 6.74
C GLY A 123 4.16 5.06 7.09
N VAL A 124 5.02 4.18 6.59
CA VAL A 124 5.07 2.76 6.99
C VAL A 124 5.48 2.63 8.46
N VAL A 125 6.52 3.36 8.87
CA VAL A 125 7.00 3.35 10.26
C VAL A 125 5.91 3.86 11.21
N HIS A 126 5.27 4.98 10.88
CA HIS A 126 4.18 5.56 11.68
C HIS A 126 2.99 4.62 11.78
N GLY A 127 2.59 4.02 10.66
CA GLY A 127 1.47 3.07 10.61
C GLY A 127 1.70 1.85 11.49
N ILE A 128 2.86 1.19 11.34
CA ILE A 128 3.19 0.02 12.16
C ILE A 128 3.25 0.43 13.64
N THR A 129 3.96 1.50 13.98
CA THR A 129 4.12 1.95 15.37
C THR A 129 2.77 2.23 16.03
N ALA A 130 1.87 2.94 15.36
CA ALA A 130 0.57 3.31 15.91
C ALA A 130 -0.35 2.10 16.15
N PHE A 131 -0.35 1.13 15.23
CA PHE A 131 -1.22 -0.05 15.32
C PHE A 131 -0.58 -1.24 16.06
N LEU A 132 0.72 -1.18 16.38
CA LEU A 132 1.43 -2.29 17.01
C LEU A 132 0.80 -2.79 18.32
N PRO A 133 0.30 -1.95 19.24
CA PRO A 133 -0.37 -2.44 20.45
C PRO A 133 -1.58 -3.34 20.14
N LEU A 134 -2.39 -2.98 19.13
CA LEU A 134 -3.56 -3.76 18.72
C LEU A 134 -3.15 -5.07 18.05
N LEU A 135 -2.13 -5.02 17.21
CA LEU A 135 -1.58 -6.20 16.52
C LEU A 135 -0.96 -7.20 17.52
N ARG A 136 -0.29 -6.70 18.59
CA ARG A 136 0.22 -7.55 19.66
C ARG A 136 -0.89 -8.28 20.42
N ALA A 137 -2.03 -7.62 20.59
CA ALA A 137 -3.19 -8.18 21.24
C ALA A 137 -4.01 -9.10 20.31
N GLY A 138 -3.82 -8.98 19.00
CA GLY A 138 -4.45 -9.83 17.99
C GLY A 138 -3.78 -11.20 17.85
N PRO A 139 -4.53 -12.24 17.44
CA PRO A 139 -4.00 -13.59 17.31
C PRO A 139 -3.17 -13.81 16.05
N THR A 140 -3.38 -13.03 14.99
CA THR A 140 -2.84 -13.32 13.65
C THR A 140 -1.50 -12.66 13.39
N LYS A 141 -1.29 -11.45 13.91
CA LYS A 141 -0.03 -10.68 13.87
C LYS A 141 0.58 -10.52 12.46
N LYS A 142 -0.26 -10.22 11.47
CA LYS A 142 0.18 -10.04 10.09
C LYS A 142 0.26 -8.56 9.70
N ILE A 143 1.35 -8.17 9.04
CA ILE A 143 1.55 -6.83 8.49
C ILE A 143 1.98 -6.98 7.03
N ALA A 144 1.21 -6.41 6.12
CA ALA A 144 1.50 -6.35 4.69
C ALA A 144 1.74 -4.90 4.26
N VAL A 145 2.90 -4.63 3.69
CA VAL A 145 3.30 -3.30 3.19
C VAL A 145 3.32 -3.34 1.66
N LEU A 146 2.61 -2.41 1.01
CA LEU A 146 2.63 -2.32 -0.44
C LEU A 146 3.97 -1.76 -0.94
N GLY A 147 4.73 -2.61 -1.58
CA GLY A 147 5.99 -2.31 -2.24
C GLY A 147 5.84 -2.14 -3.75
N THR A 148 6.96 -2.31 -4.45
CA THR A 148 7.03 -2.33 -5.91
C THR A 148 8.33 -2.99 -6.34
N ASP A 149 8.31 -3.69 -7.45
CA ASP A 149 9.53 -4.23 -8.08
C ASP A 149 10.44 -3.13 -8.62
N GLY A 150 9.88 -1.95 -8.93
CA GLY A 150 10.63 -0.74 -9.29
C GLY A 150 11.54 -0.17 -8.18
N ALA A 151 11.48 -0.74 -6.97
CA ALA A 151 12.38 -0.41 -5.86
C ALA A 151 13.58 -1.38 -5.77
N ILE A 152 13.64 -2.42 -6.61
CA ILE A 152 14.67 -3.46 -6.58
C ILE A 152 15.70 -3.15 -7.68
N PRO A 153 16.99 -2.88 -7.34
CA PRO A 153 17.99 -2.46 -8.31
C PRO A 153 18.11 -3.39 -9.53
N ASN A 154 18.13 -4.70 -9.31
CA ASN A 154 18.21 -5.66 -10.41
C ASN A 154 17.02 -5.58 -11.36
N THR A 155 15.82 -5.37 -10.83
CA THR A 155 14.61 -5.19 -11.64
C THR A 155 14.63 -3.88 -12.42
N VAL A 156 15.03 -2.78 -11.79
CA VAL A 156 15.21 -1.48 -12.46
C VAL A 156 16.17 -1.60 -13.66
N TYR A 157 17.27 -2.30 -13.45
CA TYR A 157 18.27 -2.52 -14.52
C TYR A 157 17.73 -3.42 -15.63
N ALA A 158 17.10 -4.54 -15.28
CA ALA A 158 16.56 -5.49 -16.24
C ALA A 158 15.44 -4.90 -17.10
N LEU A 159 14.67 -3.96 -16.54
CA LEU A 159 13.57 -3.32 -17.23
C LEU A 159 13.95 -2.02 -17.93
N GLY A 160 15.19 -1.53 -17.72
CA GLY A 160 15.63 -0.26 -18.28
C GLY A 160 14.75 0.92 -17.84
N LEU A 161 14.38 0.99 -16.55
CA LEU A 161 13.49 2.01 -15.99
C LEU A 161 14.28 3.14 -15.33
N PRO A 162 14.66 4.21 -16.07
CA PRO A 162 15.42 5.34 -15.51
C PRO A 162 14.53 6.32 -14.72
N ASP A 163 13.23 6.22 -14.92
CA ASP A 163 12.22 7.14 -14.38
C ASP A 163 11.71 6.69 -13.01
N LEU A 164 10.69 7.34 -12.49
CA LEU A 164 10.12 7.07 -11.16
C LEU A 164 11.09 7.29 -10.00
N SER A 165 12.08 8.20 -10.15
CA SER A 165 13.25 8.29 -9.27
C SER A 165 12.86 8.49 -7.80
N ALA A 166 12.12 9.54 -7.47
CA ALA A 166 11.71 9.82 -6.08
C ALA A 166 10.81 8.71 -5.51
N TYR A 167 9.89 8.19 -6.34
CA TYR A 167 9.01 7.09 -5.96
C TYR A 167 9.80 5.82 -5.64
N SER A 168 10.63 5.35 -6.56
CA SER A 168 11.41 4.12 -6.40
C SER A 168 12.36 4.17 -5.21
N MET A 169 13.06 5.30 -5.01
CA MET A 169 13.92 5.52 -3.83
C MET A 169 13.12 5.43 -2.53
N SER A 170 11.96 6.08 -2.47
CA SER A 170 11.11 6.05 -1.27
C SER A 170 10.53 4.66 -0.99
N LYS A 171 10.19 3.90 -2.03
CA LYS A 171 9.72 2.52 -1.89
C LYS A 171 10.84 1.55 -1.51
N ALA A 172 12.07 1.76 -1.96
CA ALA A 172 13.23 1.00 -1.48
C ALA A 172 13.46 1.23 0.02
N ALA A 173 13.33 2.48 0.49
CA ALA A 173 13.40 2.79 1.90
C ALA A 173 12.26 2.14 2.71
N ALA A 174 11.03 2.11 2.17
CA ALA A 174 9.89 1.42 2.78
C ALA A 174 10.13 -0.10 2.89
N MET A 175 10.68 -0.72 1.85
CA MET A 175 11.02 -2.16 1.87
C MET A 175 12.07 -2.47 2.92
N LEU A 176 13.10 -1.64 3.06
CA LEU A 176 14.11 -1.80 4.11
C LEU A 176 13.50 -1.60 5.51
N ALA A 177 12.62 -0.61 5.69
CA ALA A 177 11.90 -0.41 6.94
C ALA A 177 11.04 -1.64 7.30
N THR A 178 10.36 -2.21 6.31
CA THR A 178 9.57 -3.46 6.46
C THR A 178 10.45 -4.62 6.92
N ALA A 179 11.60 -4.82 6.29
CA ALA A 179 12.54 -5.89 6.69
C ALA A 179 13.08 -5.69 8.11
N LYS A 180 13.34 -4.44 8.54
CA LYS A 180 13.75 -4.14 9.91
C LYS A 180 12.64 -4.42 10.92
N TRP A 181 11.39 -4.07 10.62
CA TRP A 181 10.24 -4.44 11.44
C TRP A 181 10.05 -5.96 11.52
N ALA A 182 10.19 -6.66 10.40
CA ALA A 182 10.13 -8.12 10.37
C ALA A 182 11.14 -8.74 11.34
N LEU A 183 12.38 -8.23 11.35
CA LEU A 183 13.42 -8.71 12.24
C LEU A 183 13.13 -8.37 13.72
N GLN A 184 12.71 -7.14 14.02
CA GLN A 184 12.42 -6.68 15.39
C GLN A 184 11.24 -7.42 16.02
N LEU A 185 10.24 -7.81 15.22
CA LEU A 185 9.01 -8.45 15.70
C LEU A 185 9.02 -9.98 15.55
N LYS A 186 10.14 -10.54 15.07
CA LYS A 186 10.27 -11.98 14.79
C LYS A 186 9.94 -12.84 16.01
N ASP A 187 10.55 -12.53 17.15
CA ASP A 187 10.39 -13.32 18.37
C ASP A 187 9.02 -13.15 19.04
N GLU A 188 8.26 -12.14 18.61
CA GLU A 188 6.87 -11.92 19.01
C GLU A 188 5.87 -12.70 18.12
N GLY A 189 6.35 -13.44 17.12
CA GLY A 189 5.54 -14.27 16.23
C GLY A 189 4.82 -13.49 15.12
N PHE A 190 5.29 -12.30 14.77
CA PHE A 190 4.76 -11.53 13.66
C PHE A 190 5.19 -12.08 12.30
N THR A 191 4.32 -11.85 11.31
CA THR A 191 4.65 -12.02 9.89
C THR A 191 4.51 -10.68 9.19
N VAL A 192 5.64 -10.02 8.94
CA VAL A 192 5.73 -8.70 8.29
C VAL A 192 6.34 -8.89 6.91
N VAL A 193 5.60 -8.52 5.87
CA VAL A 193 6.00 -8.77 4.48
C VAL A 193 5.80 -7.55 3.60
N THR A 194 6.50 -7.54 2.46
CA THR A 194 6.25 -6.60 1.37
C THR A 194 5.45 -7.30 0.26
N LEU A 195 4.44 -6.63 -0.27
CA LEU A 195 3.66 -7.07 -1.42
C LEU A 195 3.91 -6.13 -2.60
N ALA A 196 4.35 -6.65 -3.74
CA ALA A 196 4.43 -5.94 -5.00
C ALA A 196 3.16 -6.24 -5.83
N PRO A 197 2.30 -5.23 -6.05
CA PRO A 197 1.00 -5.44 -6.70
C PRO A 197 1.09 -5.67 -8.21
N GLY A 198 2.25 -5.41 -8.83
CA GLY A 198 2.38 -5.34 -10.26
C GLY A 198 1.95 -3.98 -10.83
N LEU A 199 1.67 -3.96 -12.13
CA LEU A 199 1.13 -2.79 -12.81
C LEU A 199 -0.40 -2.84 -12.74
N VAL A 200 -0.99 -1.93 -11.96
CA VAL A 200 -2.43 -1.92 -11.69
C VAL A 200 -3.06 -0.63 -12.22
N ASP A 201 -4.07 -0.76 -13.08
CA ASP A 201 -4.82 0.38 -13.58
C ASP A 201 -5.78 0.94 -12.51
N THR A 202 -5.39 2.02 -11.90
CA THR A 202 -6.19 2.74 -10.89
C THR A 202 -6.77 4.05 -11.41
N THR A 203 -6.67 4.31 -12.72
CA THR A 203 -6.97 5.61 -13.35
C THR A 203 -8.39 6.10 -13.08
N ASP A 204 -9.37 5.20 -13.04
CA ASP A 204 -10.78 5.52 -12.81
C ASP A 204 -11.04 6.17 -11.45
N THR A 205 -10.35 5.70 -10.42
CA THR A 205 -10.54 6.21 -9.04
C THR A 205 -9.55 7.29 -8.65
N VAL A 206 -8.40 7.34 -9.35
CA VAL A 206 -7.38 8.39 -9.16
C VAL A 206 -7.72 9.67 -9.90
N GLY A 207 -8.65 9.61 -10.88
CA GLY A 207 -9.10 10.77 -11.65
C GLY A 207 -8.18 11.11 -12.82
N THR A 208 -7.37 10.15 -13.27
CA THR A 208 -6.50 10.27 -14.45
C THR A 208 -7.01 9.45 -15.64
N SER A 209 -8.22 8.92 -15.55
CA SER A 209 -8.89 8.23 -16.66
C SER A 209 -9.02 9.19 -17.84
N GLY A 210 -8.45 8.78 -18.98
CA GLY A 210 -8.41 9.61 -20.18
C GLY A 210 -7.26 10.61 -20.27
N ASP A 211 -6.38 10.73 -19.26
CA ASP A 211 -5.17 11.54 -19.35
C ASP A 211 -4.25 11.01 -20.47
N PRO A 212 -3.94 11.81 -21.52
CA PRO A 212 -3.12 11.35 -22.65
C PRO A 212 -1.70 10.93 -22.22
N THR A 213 -1.15 11.54 -21.18
CA THR A 213 0.19 11.24 -20.67
C THR A 213 0.21 9.86 -20.03
N VAL A 214 -0.77 9.58 -19.15
CA VAL A 214 -0.90 8.26 -18.50
C VAL A 214 -1.15 7.18 -19.55
N LYS A 215 -2.04 7.45 -20.51
CA LYS A 215 -2.33 6.50 -21.60
C LYS A 215 -1.09 6.18 -22.43
N LYS A 216 -0.29 7.19 -22.77
CA LYS A 216 0.98 7.01 -23.51
C LYS A 216 1.95 6.15 -22.71
N ILE A 217 2.13 6.44 -21.42
CA ILE A 217 3.03 5.68 -20.54
C ILE A 217 2.61 4.21 -20.46
N LEU A 218 1.33 3.94 -20.26
CA LEU A 218 0.80 2.57 -20.23
C LEU A 218 1.03 1.84 -21.58
N GLN A 219 0.88 2.54 -22.72
CA GLN A 219 1.18 2.00 -24.04
C GLN A 219 2.68 1.73 -24.24
N ASP A 220 3.54 2.63 -23.76
CA ASP A 220 4.99 2.47 -23.85
C ASP A 220 5.47 1.29 -22.97
N ILE A 221 4.88 1.11 -21.79
CA ILE A 221 5.14 -0.06 -20.92
C ILE A 221 4.71 -1.35 -21.62
N ASP A 222 3.50 -1.42 -22.14
CA ASP A 222 2.98 -2.59 -22.84
C ASP A 222 3.87 -2.97 -24.04
N LYS A 223 4.30 -1.97 -24.82
CA LYS A 223 5.16 -2.17 -25.99
C LYS A 223 6.58 -2.61 -25.63
N ASN A 224 7.19 -1.98 -24.64
CA ASN A 224 8.62 -2.17 -24.33
C ASN A 224 8.85 -3.27 -23.27
N HIS A 225 7.83 -3.61 -22.51
CA HIS A 225 7.87 -4.56 -21.42
C HIS A 225 6.66 -5.51 -21.45
N PRO A 226 6.51 -6.35 -22.49
CA PRO A 226 5.33 -7.19 -22.67
C PRO A 226 5.11 -8.25 -21.56
N ALA A 227 6.11 -8.44 -20.70
CA ALA A 227 5.97 -9.26 -19.50
C ALA A 227 5.17 -8.58 -18.37
N PHE A 228 4.95 -7.26 -18.45
CA PHE A 228 4.10 -6.53 -17.52
C PHE A 228 2.66 -6.53 -18.00
N VAL A 229 1.86 -7.36 -17.39
CA VAL A 229 0.42 -7.37 -17.64
C VAL A 229 -0.22 -6.26 -16.81
N LEU A 230 -0.98 -5.39 -17.46
CA LEU A 230 -1.81 -4.39 -16.79
C LEU A 230 -3.02 -5.11 -16.19
N GLU A 231 -3.09 -5.11 -14.86
CA GLU A 231 -4.18 -5.74 -14.11
C GLU A 231 -5.21 -4.69 -13.66
N THR A 232 -6.45 -5.12 -13.47
CA THR A 232 -7.43 -4.33 -12.74
C THR A 232 -7.14 -4.38 -11.23
N PRO A 233 -7.60 -3.39 -10.44
CA PRO A 233 -7.50 -3.45 -8.98
C PRO A 233 -8.11 -4.74 -8.41
N GLU A 234 -9.24 -5.20 -8.98
CA GLU A 234 -9.92 -6.42 -8.56
C GLU A 234 -9.05 -7.66 -8.75
N GLN A 235 -8.41 -7.81 -9.90
CA GLN A 235 -7.53 -8.94 -10.19
C GLN A 235 -6.33 -8.97 -9.24
N SER A 236 -5.64 -7.85 -9.13
CA SER A 236 -4.44 -7.71 -8.30
C SER A 236 -4.75 -7.95 -6.82
N VAL A 237 -5.79 -7.30 -6.26
CA VAL A 237 -6.15 -7.44 -4.84
C VAL A 237 -6.61 -8.84 -4.50
N LYS A 238 -7.33 -9.51 -5.39
CA LYS A 238 -7.73 -10.92 -5.20
C LYS A 238 -6.53 -11.85 -4.96
N VAL A 239 -5.44 -11.63 -5.70
CA VAL A 239 -4.21 -12.42 -5.51
C VAL A 239 -3.46 -11.97 -4.23
N GLN A 240 -3.40 -10.67 -3.98
CA GLN A 240 -2.77 -10.13 -2.77
C GLN A 240 -3.44 -10.65 -1.50
N LEU A 241 -4.77 -10.70 -1.44
CA LEU A 241 -5.50 -11.26 -0.30
C LEU A 241 -5.22 -12.75 -0.10
N LYS A 242 -5.16 -13.53 -1.19
CA LYS A 242 -4.75 -14.95 -1.10
C LYS A 242 -3.35 -15.11 -0.49
N ILE A 243 -2.41 -14.23 -0.86
CA ILE A 243 -1.07 -14.22 -0.26
C ILE A 243 -1.18 -13.91 1.23
N VAL A 244 -1.87 -12.81 1.61
CA VAL A 244 -2.03 -12.38 3.01
C VAL A 244 -2.66 -13.48 3.87
N ASP A 245 -3.67 -14.16 3.35
CA ASP A 245 -4.36 -15.24 4.06
C ASP A 245 -3.43 -16.44 4.28
N SER A 246 -2.61 -16.78 3.28
CA SER A 246 -1.69 -17.93 3.33
C SER A 246 -0.42 -17.71 4.14
N LEU A 247 -0.08 -16.44 4.49
CA LEU A 247 1.14 -16.10 5.22
C LEU A 247 1.29 -16.86 6.53
N LYS A 248 2.50 -17.37 6.77
CA LYS A 248 2.93 -18.11 7.96
C LYS A 248 4.14 -17.42 8.59
N PRO A 249 4.48 -17.69 9.84
CA PRO A 249 5.68 -17.13 10.48
C PRO A 249 7.00 -17.37 9.72
N ALA A 250 7.09 -18.44 8.93
CA ALA A 250 8.25 -18.72 8.08
C ALA A 250 8.40 -17.71 6.92
N ASP A 251 7.32 -16.99 6.55
CA ASP A 251 7.31 -16.01 5.47
C ASP A 251 7.75 -14.61 5.95
N ASN A 252 8.05 -14.46 7.25
CA ASN A 252 8.43 -13.18 7.84
C ASN A 252 9.67 -12.57 7.17
N GLY A 253 9.57 -11.32 6.75
CA GLY A 253 10.61 -10.61 5.99
C GLY A 253 10.56 -10.86 4.47
N GLY A 254 9.60 -11.66 3.99
CA GLY A 254 9.44 -11.98 2.58
C GLY A 254 8.99 -10.81 1.72
N HIS A 255 9.35 -10.88 0.44
CA HIS A 255 8.84 -10.02 -0.62
C HIS A 255 8.02 -10.87 -1.58
N PHE A 256 6.73 -10.57 -1.70
CA PHE A 256 5.79 -11.35 -2.49
C PHE A 256 5.29 -10.53 -3.67
N ARG A 257 5.10 -11.18 -4.81
CA ARG A 257 4.54 -10.60 -6.02
C ARG A 257 3.17 -11.18 -6.28
N SER A 258 2.18 -10.33 -6.51
CA SER A 258 0.81 -10.76 -6.84
C SER A 258 0.56 -10.86 -8.34
N HIS A 259 1.54 -10.54 -9.18
CA HIS A 259 1.40 -10.53 -10.64
C HIS A 259 2.15 -11.68 -11.31
N PRO A 260 1.65 -12.19 -12.47
CA PRO A 260 2.17 -13.40 -13.11
C PRO A 260 3.54 -13.27 -13.79
N GLY A 261 4.13 -12.08 -13.89
CA GLY A 261 5.32 -11.82 -14.68
C GLY A 261 6.68 -12.12 -14.04
N ASN A 262 6.75 -12.65 -12.80
CA ASN A 262 8.02 -12.80 -12.09
C ASN A 262 8.08 -14.03 -11.19
N GLN A 263 8.12 -15.20 -11.80
CA GLN A 263 8.81 -16.35 -11.22
C GLN A 263 10.19 -16.41 -11.86
N ALA A 264 11.13 -15.62 -11.35
CA ALA A 264 12.55 -15.75 -11.64
C ALA A 264 13.29 -15.55 -10.33
#